data_d77545dc22a266e4c52bb9a17e0a71c3
#
_entry.id   d77545dc22a266e4c52bb9a17e0a71c3
#
_cell.length_a   1.000
_cell.length_b   1.000
_cell.length_c   1.000
_cell.angle_alpha   90.00
_cell.angle_beta   90.00
_cell.angle_gamma   90.00
#
_symmetry.space_group_name_H-M   'P 1'
#
loop_
_entity.id
_entity.type
_entity.pdbx_description
1 polymer ?
#
loop_
_entity_poly.entity_id
_entity_poly.type
_entity_poly.pdbx_seq_one_letter_code
_entity_poly.pdbx_strand_id
1 'polypeptide(L)'
;MQQGKLLTVSLLRDICTSLMLKISYKSINERFKIAKSTAQKYRKLLHKAEIKAANEVLFLPDSKLAQIIYGANAKIKLCAKKICIVKSKPKLDQNKDLYDPNFLELAIKYYENPSIRQSDLFIDYVHSATEAGKNHLKATSFRKKLKEKLAVIKGPSVYLHRKHAYGDELQLDWCGETYDAIDTDGSICKLKILVLTWSASYYTFATFVKDYTTESTVNAIREGFSFFNRLPQQLLIDNAKALVLKHKQGKEAILQEDFHYFMKKCGILVNANTPFKSNEKSAVEASVNLIQTRALTRLKKKLCIKEANSMLKKLVNQYINDSAFRGHEEITRSYLYKKFEEDKARSIEGDLPYYVRYFPYLKVFQNYHIKVLNNYYSVPYVLEGKFVDVEINKCKLLVLYDNEVVATHKVKEGINEYITSNDHMPENHKLFDTIDKIKNTDEIIQLTRGLSMELVAFCSLLLTRSNELAEMKKACLYVIQKYQNLTSEGDKKFFNQAIQNVIKRMKIRELSTYALDQEIKLLMSFYSENC
;
A
#
# COMPACT_ATOMS: atom_id res chain seq x y z
N MET A 1 -14.53 24.92 -51.74
CA MET A 1 -15.04 23.53 -52.05
C MET A 1 -15.35 22.85 -50.72
N GLN A 2 -16.64 22.62 -50.47
CA GLN A 2 -17.09 21.96 -49.25
C GLN A 2 -16.49 20.54 -49.21
N GLN A 3 -15.79 20.21 -48.12
CA GLN A 3 -15.32 18.85 -47.84
C GLN A 3 -16.54 17.92 -47.81
N GLY A 4 -16.59 16.93 -48.72
CA GLY A 4 -17.70 15.97 -48.84
C GLY A 4 -17.92 15.23 -47.53
N LYS A 5 -19.15 15.27 -47.06
CA LYS A 5 -19.61 14.55 -45.87
C LYS A 5 -19.28 13.05 -46.02
N LEU A 6 -18.50 12.50 -45.10
CA LEU A 6 -18.21 11.06 -45.05
C LEU A 6 -19.53 10.30 -44.85
N LEU A 7 -19.91 9.50 -45.85
CA LEU A 7 -21.07 8.64 -45.75
C LEU A 7 -20.71 7.36 -45.00
N THR A 8 -21.57 6.94 -44.08
CA THR A 8 -21.45 5.61 -43.45
C THR A 8 -21.84 4.53 -44.48
N VAL A 9 -21.27 3.32 -44.35
CA VAL A 9 -21.59 2.21 -45.26
C VAL A 9 -23.07 1.82 -45.18
N SER A 10 -23.64 1.86 -43.99
CA SER A 10 -25.08 1.64 -43.79
C SER A 10 -25.91 2.66 -44.58
N LEU A 11 -25.61 3.96 -44.44
CA LEU A 11 -26.32 5.00 -45.19
C LEU A 11 -26.14 4.87 -46.71
N LEU A 12 -24.94 4.48 -47.15
CA LEU A 12 -24.69 4.21 -48.58
C LEU A 12 -25.54 3.03 -49.09
N ARG A 13 -25.63 1.95 -48.30
CA ARG A 13 -26.47 0.80 -48.59
C ARG A 13 -27.93 1.17 -48.71
N ASP A 14 -28.45 1.94 -47.76
CA ASP A 14 -29.85 2.43 -47.78
C ASP A 14 -30.15 3.30 -49.01
N ILE A 15 -29.21 4.17 -49.39
CA ILE A 15 -29.33 4.99 -50.62
C ILE A 15 -29.35 4.10 -51.87
N CYS A 16 -28.40 3.17 -51.97
CA CYS A 16 -28.30 2.28 -53.13
C CYS A 16 -29.52 1.34 -53.24
N THR A 17 -30.00 0.79 -52.12
CA THR A 17 -31.23 -0.02 -52.10
C THR A 17 -32.46 0.81 -52.55
N SER A 18 -32.57 2.05 -52.06
CA SER A 18 -33.67 2.97 -52.44
C SER A 18 -33.63 3.29 -53.95
N LEU A 19 -32.43 3.43 -54.54
CA LEU A 19 -32.24 3.65 -55.96
C LEU A 19 -32.66 2.43 -56.81
N MET A 20 -32.41 1.22 -56.33
CA MET A 20 -32.80 -0.01 -57.01
C MET A 20 -34.29 -0.30 -56.86
N LEU A 21 -34.91 0.14 -55.76
CA LEU A 21 -36.39 0.14 -55.58
C LEU A 21 -37.10 1.21 -56.39
N LYS A 22 -36.39 1.92 -57.28
CA LYS A 22 -36.94 2.98 -58.16
C LYS A 22 -37.62 4.15 -57.38
N ILE A 23 -37.24 4.38 -56.13
CA ILE A 23 -37.73 5.53 -55.33
C ILE A 23 -37.30 6.82 -56.05
N SER A 24 -38.19 7.84 -56.03
CA SER A 24 -37.95 9.11 -56.75
C SER A 24 -36.70 9.83 -56.21
N TYR A 25 -35.94 10.46 -57.08
CA TYR A 25 -34.78 11.27 -56.67
C TYR A 25 -35.11 12.38 -55.71
N LYS A 26 -36.34 12.91 -55.75
CA LYS A 26 -36.83 13.92 -54.82
C LYS A 26 -36.94 13.33 -53.41
N SER A 27 -37.59 12.18 -53.23
CA SER A 27 -37.69 11.45 -51.96
C SER A 27 -36.35 11.03 -51.42
N ILE A 28 -35.42 10.59 -52.26
CA ILE A 28 -34.03 10.23 -51.89
C ILE A 28 -33.28 11.47 -51.39
N ASN A 29 -33.47 12.62 -52.03
CA ASN A 29 -32.87 13.88 -51.54
C ASN A 29 -33.46 14.30 -50.21
N GLU A 30 -34.76 14.23 -50.05
CA GLU A 30 -35.46 14.60 -48.77
C GLU A 30 -34.99 13.73 -47.63
N ARG A 31 -34.89 12.42 -47.84
CA ARG A 31 -34.55 11.43 -46.83
C ARG A 31 -33.05 11.39 -46.48
N PHE A 32 -32.21 11.41 -47.48
CA PHE A 32 -30.76 11.18 -47.30
C PHE A 32 -29.90 12.44 -47.47
N LYS A 33 -30.51 13.56 -47.87
CA LYS A 33 -29.83 14.86 -48.10
C LYS A 33 -28.68 14.77 -49.12
N ILE A 34 -28.84 13.97 -50.20
CA ILE A 34 -27.90 13.87 -51.31
C ILE A 34 -28.46 14.54 -52.56
N ALA A 35 -27.56 15.17 -53.34
CA ALA A 35 -27.96 15.80 -54.58
C ALA A 35 -28.45 14.80 -55.64
N LYS A 36 -29.43 15.20 -56.46
CA LYS A 36 -29.95 14.40 -57.58
C LYS A 36 -28.84 13.86 -58.48
N SER A 37 -27.86 14.69 -58.84
CA SER A 37 -26.69 14.29 -59.65
C SER A 37 -25.87 13.16 -59.01
N THR A 38 -25.69 13.19 -57.69
CA THR A 38 -24.99 12.13 -56.93
C THR A 38 -25.78 10.84 -56.92
N ALA A 39 -27.08 10.91 -56.70
CA ALA A 39 -27.97 9.76 -56.76
C ALA A 39 -28.01 9.10 -58.17
N GLN A 40 -28.08 9.92 -59.22
CA GLN A 40 -27.97 9.45 -60.61
C GLN A 40 -26.63 8.78 -60.90
N LYS A 41 -25.53 9.33 -60.41
CA LYS A 41 -24.20 8.73 -60.53
C LYS A 41 -24.13 7.40 -59.86
N TYR A 42 -24.66 7.25 -58.63
CA TYR A 42 -24.65 5.97 -57.94
C TYR A 42 -25.49 4.92 -58.70
N ARG A 43 -26.65 5.29 -59.21
CA ARG A 43 -27.48 4.40 -60.00
C ARG A 43 -26.75 3.89 -61.25
N LYS A 44 -26.06 4.77 -61.99
CA LYS A 44 -25.25 4.39 -63.15
C LYS A 44 -24.11 3.41 -62.78
N LEU A 45 -23.46 3.59 -61.64
CA LEU A 45 -22.40 2.71 -61.17
C LEU A 45 -22.91 1.35 -60.78
N LEU A 46 -24.07 1.27 -60.12
CA LEU A 46 -24.74 0.01 -59.78
C LEU A 46 -25.13 -0.78 -61.05
N HIS A 47 -25.70 -0.09 -62.04
CA HIS A 47 -26.01 -0.73 -63.32
C HIS A 47 -24.74 -1.19 -64.07
N LYS A 48 -23.65 -0.45 -64.02
CA LYS A 48 -22.36 -0.83 -64.61
C LYS A 48 -21.75 -2.07 -63.92
N ALA A 49 -22.06 -2.26 -62.65
CA ALA A 49 -21.65 -3.43 -61.87
C ALA A 49 -22.67 -4.60 -61.98
N GLU A 50 -23.58 -4.53 -62.93
CA GLU A 50 -24.63 -5.55 -63.25
C GLU A 50 -25.59 -5.83 -62.08
N ILE A 51 -25.72 -4.94 -61.12
CA ILE A 51 -26.67 -5.07 -60.04
C ILE A 51 -28.07 -4.64 -60.56
N LYS A 52 -29.01 -5.59 -60.56
CA LYS A 52 -30.34 -5.39 -61.16
C LYS A 52 -31.46 -5.28 -60.14
N ALA A 53 -31.26 -5.77 -58.93
CA ALA A 53 -32.28 -5.81 -57.89
C ALA A 53 -31.82 -5.24 -56.55
N ALA A 54 -32.76 -4.79 -55.73
CA ALA A 54 -32.47 -4.21 -54.41
C ALA A 54 -31.89 -5.23 -53.41
N ASN A 55 -32.33 -6.48 -53.45
CA ASN A 55 -31.81 -7.58 -52.63
C ASN A 55 -30.33 -7.84 -52.90
N GLU A 56 -29.86 -7.70 -54.15
CA GLU A 56 -28.43 -7.85 -54.46
C GLU A 56 -27.59 -6.81 -53.74
N VAL A 57 -28.06 -5.58 -53.62
CA VAL A 57 -27.41 -4.52 -52.84
C VAL A 57 -27.36 -4.85 -51.34
N LEU A 58 -28.43 -5.47 -50.82
CA LEU A 58 -28.52 -5.83 -49.38
C LEU A 58 -27.51 -6.90 -49.00
N PHE A 59 -27.25 -7.90 -49.88
CA PHE A 59 -26.33 -9.00 -49.61
C PHE A 59 -24.87 -8.74 -50.08
N LEU A 60 -24.58 -7.59 -50.71
CA LEU A 60 -23.22 -7.25 -51.09
C LEU A 60 -22.35 -7.01 -49.84
N PRO A 61 -21.13 -7.56 -49.79
CA PRO A 61 -20.18 -7.17 -48.77
C PRO A 61 -19.92 -5.66 -48.77
N ASP A 62 -19.78 -5.06 -47.59
CA ASP A 62 -19.56 -3.62 -47.42
C ASP A 62 -18.38 -3.09 -48.24
N SER A 63 -17.28 -3.86 -48.28
CA SER A 63 -16.08 -3.55 -49.07
C SER A 63 -16.39 -3.50 -50.58
N LYS A 64 -17.20 -4.42 -51.08
CA LYS A 64 -17.54 -4.53 -52.50
C LYS A 64 -18.51 -3.41 -52.91
N LEU A 65 -19.49 -3.07 -52.08
CA LEU A 65 -20.38 -1.95 -52.33
C LEU A 65 -19.60 -0.60 -52.36
N ALA A 66 -18.66 -0.43 -51.42
CA ALA A 66 -17.79 0.72 -51.41
C ALA A 66 -16.91 0.86 -52.64
N GLN A 67 -16.36 -0.28 -53.15
CA GLN A 67 -15.54 -0.32 -54.37
C GLN A 67 -16.35 0.02 -55.62
N ILE A 68 -17.58 -0.46 -55.75
CA ILE A 68 -18.48 -0.13 -56.86
C ILE A 68 -18.75 1.36 -56.95
N ILE A 69 -19.04 2.01 -55.83
CA ILE A 69 -19.46 3.40 -55.79
C ILE A 69 -18.27 4.39 -55.79
N TYR A 70 -17.16 4.05 -55.16
CA TYR A 70 -16.02 4.93 -54.96
C TYR A 70 -14.73 4.46 -55.67
N GLY A 71 -14.73 3.28 -56.34
CA GLY A 71 -13.60 2.72 -57.07
C GLY A 71 -12.71 1.80 -56.23
N ALA A 72 -11.80 1.07 -56.92
CA ALA A 72 -10.97 0.00 -56.37
C ALA A 72 -10.12 0.40 -55.15
N ASN A 73 -9.82 1.70 -55.01
CA ASN A 73 -9.03 2.22 -53.91
C ASN A 73 -9.87 2.68 -52.68
N ALA A 74 -11.17 2.37 -52.65
CA ALA A 74 -12.02 2.70 -51.52
C ALA A 74 -11.67 1.81 -50.31
N LYS A 75 -11.31 2.40 -49.17
CA LYS A 75 -11.02 1.69 -47.92
C LYS A 75 -12.10 2.00 -46.90
N ILE A 76 -12.58 0.95 -46.23
CA ILE A 76 -13.52 1.09 -45.11
C ILE A 76 -12.72 1.32 -43.85
N LYS A 77 -13.03 2.40 -43.10
CA LYS A 77 -12.46 2.70 -41.82
C LYS A 77 -13.53 2.90 -40.76
N LEU A 78 -13.25 2.41 -39.55
CA LEU A 78 -14.06 2.72 -38.38
C LEU A 78 -13.68 4.13 -37.87
N CYS A 79 -14.58 5.08 -38.00
CA CYS A 79 -14.40 6.44 -37.49
C CYS A 79 -15.49 6.73 -36.43
N ALA A 80 -15.10 7.07 -35.20
CA ALA A 80 -16.00 7.47 -34.11
C ALA A 80 -17.25 6.58 -33.99
N LYS A 81 -17.08 5.27 -33.87
CA LYS A 81 -18.14 4.24 -33.74
C LYS A 81 -19.00 4.00 -35.00
N LYS A 82 -18.63 4.53 -36.17
CA LYS A 82 -19.33 4.29 -37.43
C LYS A 82 -18.36 3.81 -38.52
N ILE A 83 -18.77 2.84 -39.32
CA ILE A 83 -17.99 2.35 -40.47
C ILE A 83 -18.14 3.38 -41.57
N CYS A 84 -17.05 4.08 -41.92
CA CYS A 84 -17.03 5.13 -42.94
C CYS A 84 -16.17 4.73 -44.15
N ILE A 85 -16.54 5.22 -45.33
CA ILE A 85 -15.75 5.03 -46.55
C ILE A 85 -14.82 6.24 -46.71
N VAL A 86 -13.53 5.97 -46.78
CA VAL A 86 -12.50 6.98 -47.00
C VAL A 86 -11.94 6.83 -48.41
N LYS A 87 -12.10 7.85 -49.24
CA LYS A 87 -11.36 7.92 -50.51
C LYS A 87 -9.88 8.07 -50.22
N SER A 88 -9.07 7.09 -50.61
CA SER A 88 -7.63 7.33 -50.69
C SER A 88 -7.38 8.22 -51.90
N LYS A 89 -6.85 9.42 -51.69
CA LYS A 89 -6.28 10.21 -52.80
C LYS A 89 -5.17 9.37 -53.41
N PRO A 90 -5.07 9.29 -54.76
CA PRO A 90 -3.89 8.72 -55.38
C PRO A 90 -2.69 9.52 -54.89
N LYS A 91 -1.75 8.86 -54.22
CA LYS A 91 -0.47 9.51 -53.86
C LYS A 91 0.25 9.74 -55.18
N LEU A 92 0.47 11.02 -55.55
CA LEU A 92 1.54 11.34 -56.48
C LEU A 92 2.82 10.70 -55.94
N ASP A 93 3.51 10.01 -56.82
CA ASP A 93 4.78 9.32 -56.55
C ASP A 93 5.90 10.33 -56.28
N GLN A 94 5.84 10.98 -55.12
CA GLN A 94 6.90 11.89 -54.65
C GLN A 94 8.08 11.14 -54.02
N ASN A 95 8.12 9.78 -54.17
CA ASN A 95 9.05 8.93 -53.43
C ASN A 95 10.11 8.24 -54.30
N LYS A 96 10.35 8.69 -55.53
CA LYS A 96 11.33 8.02 -56.40
C LYS A 96 12.78 8.05 -55.91
N ASP A 97 13.09 8.87 -54.88
CA ASP A 97 14.45 9.08 -54.35
C ASP A 97 14.57 8.88 -52.82
N LEU A 98 13.61 8.19 -52.18
CA LEU A 98 13.67 7.95 -50.74
C LEU A 98 14.47 6.69 -50.43
N TYR A 99 15.40 6.80 -49.48
CA TYR A 99 16.06 5.66 -48.88
C TYR A 99 15.05 4.79 -48.14
N ASP A 100 14.94 3.55 -48.56
CA ASP A 100 14.05 2.57 -47.91
C ASP A 100 14.90 1.52 -47.17
N PRO A 101 15.11 1.69 -45.86
CA PRO A 101 15.82 0.73 -45.04
C PRO A 101 14.94 -0.50 -44.87
N ASN A 102 15.54 -1.63 -44.54
CA ASN A 102 14.77 -2.80 -44.14
C ASN A 102 14.08 -2.53 -42.80
N PHE A 103 12.88 -1.94 -42.85
CA PHE A 103 12.12 -1.59 -41.62
C PHE A 103 11.78 -2.82 -40.78
N LEU A 104 11.81 -4.03 -41.30
CA LEU A 104 11.62 -5.24 -40.53
C LEU A 104 12.83 -5.55 -39.67
N GLU A 105 14.04 -5.44 -40.20
CA GLU A 105 15.30 -5.58 -39.43
C GLU A 105 15.42 -4.52 -38.35
N LEU A 106 15.12 -3.27 -38.68
CA LEU A 106 15.10 -2.19 -37.70
C LEU A 106 14.09 -2.44 -36.57
N ALA A 107 12.95 -3.00 -36.90
CA ALA A 107 11.92 -3.37 -35.93
C ALA A 107 12.36 -4.55 -35.05
N ILE A 108 13.05 -5.55 -35.61
CA ILE A 108 13.64 -6.69 -34.88
C ILE A 108 14.73 -6.15 -33.92
N LYS A 109 15.68 -5.37 -34.44
CA LYS A 109 16.75 -4.75 -33.63
C LYS A 109 16.20 -3.94 -32.45
N TYR A 110 15.13 -3.17 -32.67
CA TYR A 110 14.46 -2.40 -31.61
C TYR A 110 13.71 -3.29 -30.62
N TYR A 111 13.14 -4.40 -31.08
CA TYR A 111 12.40 -5.33 -30.23
C TYR A 111 13.33 -6.14 -29.31
N GLU A 112 14.47 -6.56 -29.83
CA GLU A 112 15.47 -7.35 -29.10
C GLU A 112 16.30 -6.51 -28.11
N ASN A 113 16.43 -5.20 -28.35
CA ASN A 113 17.21 -4.29 -27.52
C ASN A 113 16.36 -3.15 -26.98
N PRO A 114 15.67 -3.32 -25.83
CA PRO A 114 14.78 -2.31 -25.25
C PRO A 114 15.48 -0.99 -24.84
N SER A 115 16.81 -0.98 -24.71
CA SER A 115 17.60 0.21 -24.40
C SER A 115 17.81 1.17 -25.57
N ILE A 116 17.58 0.72 -26.83
CA ILE A 116 17.71 1.56 -28.01
C ILE A 116 16.52 2.52 -28.07
N ARG A 117 16.80 3.84 -28.20
CA ARG A 117 15.74 4.83 -28.39
C ARG A 117 15.34 4.91 -29.86
N GLN A 118 14.05 5.14 -30.13
CA GLN A 118 13.56 5.35 -31.51
C GLN A 118 14.19 6.58 -32.18
N SER A 119 14.65 7.57 -31.39
CA SER A 119 15.40 8.73 -31.87
C SER A 119 16.74 8.32 -32.47
N ASP A 120 17.43 7.39 -31.85
CA ASP A 120 18.78 6.97 -32.25
C ASP A 120 18.69 6.15 -33.55
N LEU A 121 17.70 5.26 -33.66
CA LEU A 121 17.40 4.56 -34.92
C LEU A 121 17.03 5.51 -36.06
N PHE A 122 16.39 6.62 -35.75
CA PHE A 122 16.07 7.63 -36.76
C PHE A 122 17.32 8.40 -37.21
N ILE A 123 18.24 8.71 -36.28
CA ILE A 123 19.53 9.33 -36.59
C ILE A 123 20.36 8.41 -37.51
N ASP A 124 20.51 7.13 -37.13
CA ASP A 124 21.20 6.12 -37.95
C ASP A 124 20.59 5.99 -39.36
N TYR A 125 19.26 6.01 -39.44
CA TYR A 125 18.54 6.00 -40.72
C TYR A 125 18.85 7.24 -41.60
N VAL A 126 18.90 8.42 -41.00
CA VAL A 126 19.25 9.67 -41.72
C VAL A 126 20.70 9.61 -42.21
N HIS A 127 21.64 9.12 -41.40
CA HIS A 127 23.02 8.92 -41.80
C HIS A 127 23.15 7.98 -43.01
N SER A 128 22.53 6.80 -42.91
CA SER A 128 22.56 5.81 -44.01
C SER A 128 21.91 6.34 -45.30
N ALA A 129 20.85 7.14 -45.20
CA ALA A 129 20.22 7.77 -46.35
C ALA A 129 21.16 8.82 -46.98
N THR A 130 21.88 9.61 -46.19
CA THR A 130 22.83 10.62 -46.62
C THR A 130 24.05 9.98 -47.31
N GLU A 131 24.58 8.90 -46.74
CA GLU A 131 25.69 8.13 -47.33
C GLU A 131 25.29 7.52 -48.68
N ALA A 132 24.01 7.09 -48.80
CA ALA A 132 23.47 6.56 -50.04
C ALA A 132 23.08 7.63 -51.06
N GLY A 133 23.26 8.94 -50.74
CA GLY A 133 22.86 10.05 -51.60
C GLY A 133 21.37 10.15 -51.88
N LYS A 134 20.53 9.62 -50.99
CA LYS A 134 19.07 9.55 -51.10
C LYS A 134 18.36 10.41 -50.07
N ASN A 135 17.15 10.84 -50.39
CA ASN A 135 16.29 11.54 -49.44
C ASN A 135 15.80 10.62 -48.33
N HIS A 136 15.60 11.17 -47.14
CA HIS A 136 15.09 10.44 -45.99
C HIS A 136 13.65 10.81 -45.62
N LEU A 137 12.94 9.89 -44.94
CA LEU A 137 11.61 10.16 -44.39
C LEU A 137 11.68 11.20 -43.25
N LYS A 138 10.61 11.95 -43.06
CA LYS A 138 10.43 12.74 -41.85
C LYS A 138 10.29 11.83 -40.62
N ALA A 139 10.75 12.28 -39.46
CA ALA A 139 10.73 11.51 -38.22
C ALA A 139 9.35 10.89 -37.88
N THR A 140 8.27 11.61 -38.14
CA THR A 140 6.89 11.13 -37.93
C THR A 140 6.54 9.95 -38.86
N SER A 141 6.96 10.02 -40.13
CA SER A 141 6.72 8.97 -41.13
C SER A 141 7.57 7.73 -40.85
N PHE A 142 8.83 7.93 -40.44
CA PHE A 142 9.73 6.85 -40.00
C PHE A 142 9.15 6.10 -38.82
N ARG A 143 8.78 6.82 -37.73
CA ARG A 143 8.15 6.21 -36.53
C ARG A 143 6.88 5.44 -36.86
N LYS A 144 6.07 5.95 -37.80
CA LYS A 144 4.84 5.27 -38.24
C LYS A 144 5.15 3.94 -38.93
N LYS A 145 6.11 3.91 -39.90
CA LYS A 145 6.54 2.69 -40.58
C LYS A 145 7.17 1.68 -39.61
N LEU A 146 8.03 2.15 -38.70
CA LEU A 146 8.63 1.30 -37.66
C LEU A 146 7.55 0.67 -36.76
N LYS A 147 6.58 1.47 -36.31
CA LYS A 147 5.44 1.00 -35.49
C LYS A 147 4.57 -0.03 -36.24
N GLU A 148 4.35 0.15 -37.53
CA GLU A 148 3.61 -0.82 -38.35
C GLU A 148 4.35 -2.17 -38.42
N LYS A 149 5.68 -2.16 -38.55
CA LYS A 149 6.48 -3.40 -38.57
C LYS A 149 6.63 -4.04 -37.19
N LEU A 150 6.77 -3.24 -36.15
CA LEU A 150 6.74 -3.72 -34.77
C LEU A 150 5.41 -4.40 -34.41
N ALA A 151 4.29 -3.90 -34.94
CA ALA A 151 2.98 -4.53 -34.74
C ALA A 151 2.90 -5.94 -35.37
N VAL A 152 3.63 -6.16 -36.47
CA VAL A 152 3.72 -7.49 -37.12
C VAL A 152 4.52 -8.46 -36.24
N ILE A 153 5.64 -7.98 -35.62
CA ILE A 153 6.50 -8.81 -34.77
C ILE A 153 5.81 -9.12 -33.43
N LYS A 154 5.17 -8.11 -32.82
CA LYS A 154 4.47 -8.29 -31.53
C LYS A 154 3.15 -9.04 -31.63
N GLY A 155 2.63 -9.21 -32.84
CA GLY A 155 1.28 -9.71 -33.03
C GLY A 155 0.18 -8.73 -32.58
N PRO A 156 -1.09 -9.10 -32.69
CA PRO A 156 -2.19 -8.27 -32.22
C PRO A 156 -2.11 -8.17 -30.69
N SER A 157 -2.03 -6.94 -30.17
CA SER A 157 -2.15 -6.68 -28.73
C SER A 157 -3.61 -6.89 -28.32
N VAL A 158 -3.95 -8.12 -27.94
CA VAL A 158 -5.27 -8.45 -27.40
C VAL A 158 -5.21 -8.27 -25.90
N TYR A 159 -6.03 -7.37 -25.36
CA TYR A 159 -6.17 -7.15 -23.92
C TYR A 159 -7.47 -7.80 -23.44
N LEU A 160 -7.35 -8.63 -22.41
CA LEU A 160 -8.52 -9.10 -21.67
C LEU A 160 -9.13 -7.92 -20.91
N HIS A 161 -10.36 -7.56 -21.22
CA HIS A 161 -11.10 -6.56 -20.44
C HIS A 161 -11.51 -7.19 -19.11
N ARG A 162 -10.74 -6.92 -18.04
CA ARG A 162 -11.13 -7.33 -16.69
C ARG A 162 -12.29 -6.45 -16.21
N LYS A 163 -13.35 -7.10 -15.77
CA LYS A 163 -14.43 -6.42 -15.03
C LYS A 163 -14.03 -6.44 -13.55
N HIS A 164 -13.77 -5.26 -12.98
CA HIS A 164 -13.54 -5.12 -11.55
C HIS A 164 -14.89 -5.07 -10.83
N ALA A 165 -15.02 -5.85 -9.75
CA ALA A 165 -16.17 -5.75 -8.88
C ALA A 165 -16.09 -4.46 -8.04
N TYR A 166 -17.22 -3.83 -7.80
CA TYR A 166 -17.28 -2.66 -6.94
C TYR A 166 -16.98 -3.05 -5.49
N GLY A 167 -16.19 -2.22 -4.79
CA GLY A 167 -15.79 -2.42 -3.39
C GLY A 167 -14.71 -3.46 -3.15
N ASP A 168 -14.20 -4.09 -4.21
CA ASP A 168 -13.23 -5.19 -4.11
C ASP A 168 -11.79 -4.67 -4.07
N GLU A 169 -11.34 -4.01 -5.13
CA GLU A 169 -9.92 -3.72 -5.36
C GLU A 169 -9.62 -2.22 -5.35
N LEU A 170 -8.64 -1.84 -4.52
CA LEU A 170 -7.98 -0.53 -4.54
C LEU A 170 -6.57 -0.70 -5.10
N GLN A 171 -6.15 0.19 -5.99
CA GLN A 171 -4.82 0.17 -6.60
C GLN A 171 -3.97 1.31 -6.05
N LEU A 172 -2.71 1.00 -5.72
CA LEU A 172 -1.71 1.96 -5.26
C LEU A 172 -0.62 2.13 -6.30
N ASP A 173 -0.25 3.38 -6.55
CA ASP A 173 0.91 3.73 -7.38
C ASP A 173 1.57 5.03 -6.92
N TRP A 174 2.81 5.23 -7.36
CA TRP A 174 3.57 6.45 -7.13
C TRP A 174 3.63 7.29 -8.40
N CYS A 175 3.34 8.58 -8.26
CA CYS A 175 3.57 9.51 -9.36
C CYS A 175 5.09 9.70 -9.55
N GLY A 176 5.55 9.61 -10.79
CA GLY A 176 6.97 9.80 -11.11
C GLY A 176 7.47 11.24 -10.92
N GLU A 177 6.56 12.22 -10.88
CA GLU A 177 6.88 13.61 -10.62
C GLU A 177 6.98 13.91 -9.12
N THR A 178 7.74 14.95 -8.78
CA THR A 178 7.89 15.46 -7.42
C THR A 178 7.41 16.90 -7.34
N TYR A 179 7.05 17.33 -6.13
CA TYR A 179 6.63 18.70 -5.87
C TYR A 179 7.57 19.37 -4.87
N ASP A 180 8.02 20.60 -5.20
CA ASP A 180 8.87 21.40 -4.31
C ASP A 180 7.99 22.14 -3.30
N ALA A 181 8.05 21.73 -2.04
CA ALA A 181 7.33 22.32 -0.91
C ALA A 181 8.28 23.06 0.03
N ILE A 182 7.71 23.90 0.89
CA ILE A 182 8.44 24.54 2.00
C ILE A 182 8.24 23.71 3.25
N ASP A 183 9.33 23.25 3.86
CA ASP A 183 9.31 22.55 5.13
C ASP A 183 9.15 23.53 6.31
N THR A 184 8.99 23.01 7.53
CA THR A 184 8.77 23.78 8.76
C THR A 184 9.93 24.72 9.12
N ASP A 185 11.13 24.42 8.67
CA ASP A 185 12.35 25.22 8.82
C ASP A 185 12.56 26.27 7.72
N GLY A 186 11.64 26.34 6.74
CA GLY A 186 11.74 27.23 5.58
C GLY A 186 12.58 26.69 4.42
N SER A 187 13.18 25.52 4.56
CA SER A 187 13.92 24.87 3.49
C SER A 187 13.00 24.29 2.41
N ILE A 188 13.52 24.13 1.19
CA ILE A 188 12.77 23.48 0.09
C ILE A 188 12.99 21.98 0.17
N CYS A 189 11.91 21.22 0.33
CA CYS A 189 11.91 19.77 0.28
C CYS A 189 11.15 19.25 -0.93
N LYS A 190 11.60 18.12 -1.50
CA LYS A 190 10.94 17.44 -2.61
C LYS A 190 9.97 16.40 -2.09
N LEU A 191 8.69 16.64 -2.26
CA LEU A 191 7.64 15.70 -1.90
C LEU A 191 7.38 14.68 -3.01
N LYS A 192 7.05 13.46 -2.62
CA LYS A 192 6.56 12.37 -3.48
C LYS A 192 5.04 12.37 -3.46
N ILE A 193 4.42 11.74 -4.44
CA ILE A 193 2.95 11.68 -4.53
C ILE A 193 2.53 10.23 -4.55
N LEU A 194 1.76 9.85 -3.53
CA LEU A 194 1.09 8.55 -3.46
C LEU A 194 -0.32 8.69 -4.00
N VAL A 195 -0.74 7.75 -4.83
CA VAL A 195 -2.05 7.72 -5.48
C VAL A 195 -2.75 6.42 -5.13
N LEU A 196 -4.00 6.52 -4.71
CA LEU A 196 -4.91 5.41 -4.50
C LEU A 196 -6.12 5.56 -5.41
N THR A 197 -6.48 4.51 -6.14
CA THR A 197 -7.61 4.54 -7.07
C THR A 197 -8.42 3.26 -6.97
N TRP A 198 -9.73 3.38 -6.80
CA TRP A 198 -10.65 2.25 -6.89
C TRP A 198 -10.70 1.71 -8.32
N SER A 199 -10.55 0.40 -8.48
CA SER A 199 -10.45 -0.24 -9.80
C SER A 199 -11.71 -0.15 -10.63
N ALA A 200 -12.89 -0.15 -10.01
CA ALA A 200 -14.18 -0.15 -10.69
C ALA A 200 -14.73 1.26 -10.97
N SER A 201 -14.77 2.15 -9.99
CA SER A 201 -15.26 3.54 -10.14
C SER A 201 -14.23 4.51 -10.66
N TYR A 202 -12.94 4.18 -10.57
CA TYR A 202 -11.81 5.08 -10.82
C TYR A 202 -11.78 6.29 -9.85
N TYR A 203 -12.48 6.21 -8.73
CA TYR A 203 -12.47 7.26 -7.72
C TYR A 203 -11.09 7.30 -7.05
N THR A 204 -10.49 8.49 -7.04
CA THR A 204 -9.04 8.65 -6.80
C THR A 204 -8.78 9.55 -5.60
N PHE A 205 -7.82 9.15 -4.78
CA PHE A 205 -7.18 9.93 -3.75
C PHE A 205 -5.71 10.11 -4.08
N ALA A 206 -5.14 11.27 -3.74
CA ALA A 206 -3.71 11.52 -3.83
C ALA A 206 -3.24 12.38 -2.67
N THR A 207 -2.04 12.11 -2.17
CA THR A 207 -1.41 12.87 -1.10
C THR A 207 0.10 12.99 -1.30
N PHE A 208 0.67 14.09 -0.82
CA PHE A 208 2.12 14.28 -0.77
C PHE A 208 2.72 13.62 0.46
N VAL A 209 3.86 12.99 0.27
CA VAL A 209 4.67 12.40 1.34
C VAL A 209 6.13 12.87 1.22
N LYS A 210 6.85 12.91 2.34
CA LYS A 210 8.26 13.37 2.35
C LYS A 210 9.21 12.35 1.70
N ASP A 211 8.95 11.07 1.91
CA ASP A 211 9.84 9.98 1.51
C ASP A 211 9.07 8.69 1.14
N TYR A 212 9.81 7.67 0.75
CA TYR A 212 9.27 6.35 0.41
C TYR A 212 9.40 5.35 1.58
N THR A 213 9.52 5.79 2.83
CA THR A 213 9.58 4.87 3.98
C THR A 213 8.27 4.11 4.14
N THR A 214 8.34 2.95 4.78
CA THR A 214 7.14 2.15 5.10
C THR A 214 6.18 2.96 5.96
N GLU A 215 6.68 3.70 6.95
CA GLU A 215 5.87 4.56 7.82
C GLU A 215 5.12 5.64 7.03
N SER A 216 5.83 6.42 6.20
CA SER A 216 5.21 7.46 5.37
C SER A 216 4.16 6.88 4.43
N THR A 217 4.44 5.71 3.85
CA THR A 217 3.53 5.02 2.94
C THR A 217 2.28 4.53 3.66
N VAL A 218 2.42 3.87 4.82
CA VAL A 218 1.29 3.39 5.63
C VAL A 218 0.42 4.55 6.10
N ASN A 219 1.02 5.65 6.55
CA ASN A 219 0.28 6.84 6.97
C ASN A 219 -0.50 7.47 5.81
N ALA A 220 0.07 7.51 4.59
CA ALA A 220 -0.61 7.99 3.40
C ALA A 220 -1.78 7.06 2.97
N ILE A 221 -1.61 5.75 3.07
CA ILE A 221 -2.67 4.77 2.81
C ILE A 221 -3.81 4.94 3.82
N ARG A 222 -3.48 5.10 5.10
CA ARG A 222 -4.44 5.36 6.17
C ARG A 222 -5.25 6.64 5.92
N GLU A 223 -4.59 7.70 5.46
CA GLU A 223 -5.25 8.95 5.05
C GLU A 223 -6.21 8.71 3.88
N GLY A 224 -5.81 7.89 2.91
CA GLY A 224 -6.67 7.48 1.79
C GLY A 224 -7.89 6.69 2.24
N PHE A 225 -7.75 5.73 3.15
CA PHE A 225 -8.88 5.01 3.73
C PHE A 225 -9.85 5.96 4.46
N SER A 226 -9.31 6.90 5.22
CA SER A 226 -10.12 7.94 5.87
C SER A 226 -10.85 8.84 4.84
N PHE A 227 -10.21 9.17 3.72
CA PHE A 227 -10.81 9.94 2.65
C PHE A 227 -11.98 9.20 1.97
N PHE A 228 -11.80 7.92 1.68
CA PHE A 228 -12.85 7.08 1.11
C PHE A 228 -13.94 6.74 2.12
N ASN A 229 -13.64 6.80 3.41
CA ASN A 229 -14.48 6.31 4.51
C ASN A 229 -14.89 4.83 4.32
N ARG A 230 -14.06 4.07 3.62
CA ARG A 230 -14.26 2.65 3.27
C ARG A 230 -12.92 1.92 3.14
N LEU A 231 -12.98 0.60 3.28
CA LEU A 231 -11.86 -0.32 3.10
C LEU A 231 -12.12 -1.25 1.92
N PRO A 232 -11.09 -1.52 1.09
CA PRO A 232 -11.18 -2.53 0.04
C PRO A 232 -11.08 -3.94 0.63
N GLN A 233 -11.43 -4.96 -0.16
CA GLN A 233 -11.09 -6.36 0.15
C GLN A 233 -9.60 -6.61 -0.11
N GLN A 234 -9.08 -6.02 -1.18
CA GLN A 234 -7.69 -6.20 -1.58
C GLN A 234 -7.04 -4.89 -2.03
N LEU A 235 -5.74 -4.78 -1.76
CA LEU A 235 -4.89 -3.68 -2.23
C LEU A 235 -3.89 -4.22 -3.24
N LEU A 236 -3.97 -3.71 -4.47
CA LEU A 236 -3.01 -4.01 -5.53
C LEU A 236 -1.86 -3.00 -5.47
N ILE A 237 -0.63 -3.50 -5.27
CA ILE A 237 0.57 -2.66 -5.20
C ILE A 237 1.57 -3.03 -6.28
N ASP A 238 2.45 -2.08 -6.63
CA ASP A 238 3.63 -2.39 -7.41
C ASP A 238 4.76 -2.93 -6.51
N ASN A 239 5.78 -3.48 -7.15
CA ASN A 239 6.96 -4.04 -6.48
C ASN A 239 7.86 -2.93 -5.89
N ALA A 240 7.27 -2.01 -5.12
CA ALA A 240 7.98 -0.93 -4.46
C ALA A 240 8.81 -1.48 -3.29
N LYS A 241 10.12 -1.20 -3.27
CA LYS A 241 11.06 -1.64 -2.21
C LYS A 241 10.63 -1.26 -0.80
N ALA A 242 9.83 -0.20 -0.66
CA ALA A 242 9.28 0.22 0.63
C ALA A 242 8.23 -0.74 1.20
N LEU A 243 7.58 -1.54 0.35
CA LEU A 243 6.47 -2.41 0.72
C LEU A 243 6.79 -3.90 0.49
N VAL A 244 7.71 -4.19 -0.43
CA VAL A 244 8.07 -5.56 -0.85
C VAL A 244 9.56 -5.80 -0.62
N LEU A 245 9.90 -6.77 0.24
CA LEU A 245 11.28 -7.16 0.55
C LEU A 245 11.93 -7.96 -0.58
N LYS A 246 11.21 -8.95 -1.10
CA LYS A 246 11.71 -9.86 -2.16
C LYS A 246 10.55 -10.32 -3.03
N HIS A 247 10.79 -10.33 -4.34
CA HIS A 247 9.95 -10.99 -5.32
C HIS A 247 10.72 -12.19 -5.88
N LYS A 248 10.28 -13.41 -5.60
CA LYS A 248 10.82 -14.61 -6.24
C LYS A 248 9.92 -14.95 -7.44
N GLN A 249 10.53 -15.14 -8.62
CA GLN A 249 9.81 -15.57 -9.82
C GLN A 249 8.96 -16.82 -9.51
N GLY A 250 7.65 -16.74 -9.75
CA GLY A 250 6.71 -17.83 -9.49
C GLY A 250 6.33 -18.10 -8.03
N LYS A 251 6.70 -17.22 -7.07
CA LYS A 251 6.30 -17.29 -5.66
C LYS A 251 5.66 -15.97 -5.22
N GLU A 252 4.90 -16.03 -4.15
CA GLU A 252 4.32 -14.84 -3.52
C GLU A 252 5.41 -13.84 -3.09
N ALA A 253 5.08 -12.54 -3.19
CA ALA A 253 5.94 -11.47 -2.75
C ALA A 253 6.06 -11.48 -1.22
N ILE A 254 7.28 -11.31 -0.70
CA ILE A 254 7.49 -11.12 0.74
C ILE A 254 7.32 -9.63 1.03
N LEU A 255 6.30 -9.28 1.79
CA LEU A 255 6.01 -7.91 2.19
C LEU A 255 6.91 -7.48 3.35
N GLN A 256 7.06 -6.16 3.51
CA GLN A 256 7.62 -5.57 4.74
C GLN A 256 6.71 -5.89 5.93
N GLU A 257 7.27 -6.35 7.04
CA GLU A 257 6.52 -6.83 8.21
C GLU A 257 5.55 -5.77 8.76
N ASP A 258 6.01 -4.53 8.94
CA ASP A 258 5.18 -3.44 9.45
C ASP A 258 3.99 -3.14 8.53
N PHE A 259 4.21 -3.16 7.21
CA PHE A 259 3.17 -2.95 6.21
C PHE A 259 2.17 -4.12 6.19
N HIS A 260 2.69 -5.35 6.18
CA HIS A 260 1.86 -6.55 6.22
C HIS A 260 0.99 -6.58 7.47
N TYR A 261 1.59 -6.24 8.62
CA TYR A 261 0.87 -6.18 9.89
C TYR A 261 -0.24 -5.13 9.88
N PHE A 262 0.03 -3.92 9.35
CA PHE A 262 -0.99 -2.89 9.19
C PHE A 262 -2.16 -3.37 8.31
N MET A 263 -1.86 -3.99 7.16
CA MET A 263 -2.89 -4.52 6.26
C MET A 263 -3.70 -5.65 6.90
N LYS A 264 -3.04 -6.55 7.65
CA LYS A 264 -3.70 -7.60 8.43
C LYS A 264 -4.66 -7.02 9.47
N LYS A 265 -4.26 -5.97 10.20
CA LYS A 265 -5.15 -5.27 11.14
C LYS A 265 -6.35 -4.61 10.45
N CYS A 266 -6.18 -4.13 9.22
CA CYS A 266 -7.29 -3.61 8.41
C CYS A 266 -8.13 -4.74 7.77
N GLY A 267 -7.69 -6.00 7.84
CA GLY A 267 -8.33 -7.14 7.18
C GLY A 267 -8.26 -7.06 5.65
N ILE A 268 -7.20 -6.48 5.08
CA ILE A 268 -7.02 -6.27 3.64
C ILE A 268 -5.98 -7.23 3.09
N LEU A 269 -6.32 -7.93 2.01
CA LEU A 269 -5.37 -8.76 1.27
C LEU A 269 -4.47 -7.87 0.40
N VAL A 270 -3.18 -8.18 0.35
CA VAL A 270 -2.23 -7.44 -0.49
C VAL A 270 -1.82 -8.28 -1.68
N ASN A 271 -2.07 -7.77 -2.88
CA ASN A 271 -1.61 -8.34 -4.12
C ASN A 271 -0.46 -7.51 -4.69
N ALA A 272 0.74 -8.08 -4.70
CA ALA A 272 1.87 -7.46 -5.36
C ALA A 272 1.92 -7.91 -6.83
N ASN A 273 1.93 -6.96 -7.76
CA ASN A 273 2.02 -7.26 -9.19
C ASN A 273 3.27 -8.09 -9.51
N THR A 274 3.09 -9.12 -10.33
CA THR A 274 4.22 -9.82 -10.94
C THR A 274 4.94 -8.88 -11.92
N PRO A 275 6.29 -8.83 -11.90
CA PRO A 275 7.05 -8.06 -12.89
C PRO A 275 6.58 -8.37 -14.32
N PHE A 276 6.46 -7.34 -15.17
CA PHE A 276 6.05 -7.42 -16.60
C PHE A 276 4.55 -7.59 -16.91
N LYS A 277 3.64 -7.51 -15.94
CA LYS A 277 2.19 -7.46 -16.17
C LYS A 277 1.59 -6.07 -15.90
N SER A 278 2.09 -5.05 -16.59
CA SER A 278 1.62 -3.65 -16.46
C SER A 278 0.12 -3.45 -16.73
N ASN A 279 -0.49 -4.37 -17.47
CA ASN A 279 -1.92 -4.26 -17.82
C ASN A 279 -2.89 -4.43 -16.64
N GLU A 280 -2.41 -4.86 -15.48
CA GLU A 280 -3.25 -5.09 -14.30
C GLU A 280 -3.56 -3.79 -13.53
N LYS A 281 -2.74 -2.73 -13.70
CA LYS A 281 -2.84 -1.43 -13.00
C LYS A 281 -3.44 -0.29 -13.82
N SER A 282 -4.24 -0.59 -14.82
CA SER A 282 -4.75 0.42 -15.77
C SER A 282 -5.53 1.57 -15.11
N ALA A 283 -6.18 1.36 -13.97
CA ALA A 283 -6.97 2.38 -13.30
C ALA A 283 -6.09 3.43 -12.61
N VAL A 284 -5.11 2.98 -11.80
CA VAL A 284 -4.22 3.91 -11.09
C VAL A 284 -3.24 4.61 -12.03
N GLU A 285 -2.72 3.93 -13.06
CA GLU A 285 -1.86 4.56 -14.08
C GLU A 285 -2.59 5.68 -14.83
N ALA A 286 -3.86 5.45 -15.19
CA ALA A 286 -4.71 6.49 -15.78
C ALA A 286 -4.92 7.66 -14.84
N SER A 287 -5.10 7.40 -13.53
CA SER A 287 -5.27 8.45 -12.51
C SER A 287 -3.97 9.22 -12.27
N VAL A 288 -2.82 8.56 -12.22
CA VAL A 288 -1.50 9.21 -12.14
C VAL A 288 -1.30 10.19 -13.30
N ASN A 289 -1.58 9.76 -14.53
CA ASN A 289 -1.49 10.65 -15.70
C ASN A 289 -2.44 11.87 -15.60
N LEU A 290 -3.66 11.68 -15.08
CA LEU A 290 -4.59 12.78 -14.86
C LEU A 290 -4.12 13.73 -13.75
N ILE A 291 -3.50 13.21 -12.69
CA ILE A 291 -2.92 14.02 -11.61
C ILE A 291 -1.80 14.89 -12.19
N GLN A 292 -0.87 14.30 -12.96
CA GLN A 292 0.24 15.03 -13.59
C GLN A 292 -0.27 16.13 -14.54
N THR A 293 -1.24 15.82 -15.39
CA THR A 293 -1.69 16.74 -16.45
C THR A 293 -2.74 17.75 -15.99
N ARG A 294 -3.55 17.43 -14.98
CA ARG A 294 -4.67 18.29 -14.55
C ARG A 294 -4.49 18.91 -13.18
N ALA A 295 -4.00 18.16 -12.18
CA ALA A 295 -3.89 18.65 -10.82
C ALA A 295 -2.56 19.40 -10.59
N LEU A 296 -1.41 18.77 -10.88
CA LEU A 296 -0.10 19.35 -10.60
C LEU A 296 0.18 20.61 -11.43
N THR A 297 -0.31 20.68 -12.67
CA THR A 297 -0.18 21.89 -13.51
C THR A 297 -0.88 23.11 -12.94
N ARG A 298 -1.86 22.92 -12.03
CA ARG A 298 -2.65 23.98 -11.39
C ARG A 298 -2.24 24.26 -9.95
N LEU A 299 -1.35 23.43 -9.41
CA LEU A 299 -0.87 23.60 -8.05
C LEU A 299 0.12 24.77 -7.97
N LYS A 300 -0.08 25.67 -7.01
CA LYS A 300 0.88 26.74 -6.71
C LYS A 300 2.19 26.14 -6.23
N LYS A 301 3.30 26.70 -6.68
CA LYS A 301 4.65 26.27 -6.24
C LYS A 301 4.95 26.73 -4.81
N LYS A 302 5.76 25.95 -4.09
CA LYS A 302 6.31 26.32 -2.77
C LYS A 302 5.27 26.58 -1.69
N LEU A 303 4.26 25.72 -1.60
CA LEU A 303 3.34 25.69 -0.46
C LEU A 303 3.94 24.85 0.68
N CYS A 304 3.50 25.10 1.92
CA CYS A 304 3.81 24.17 2.99
C CYS A 304 3.08 22.83 2.76
N ILE A 305 3.58 21.73 3.36
CA ILE A 305 3.08 20.37 3.11
C ILE A 305 1.57 20.25 3.37
N LYS A 306 1.07 20.86 4.44
CA LYS A 306 -0.37 20.84 4.79
C LYS A 306 -1.23 21.55 3.75
N GLU A 307 -0.79 22.73 3.31
CA GLU A 307 -1.49 23.51 2.28
C GLU A 307 -1.44 22.82 0.93
N ALA A 308 -0.27 22.24 0.57
CA ALA A 308 -0.09 21.48 -0.66
C ALA A 308 -1.06 20.28 -0.71
N ASN A 309 -1.18 19.51 0.38
CA ASN A 309 -2.12 18.39 0.48
C ASN A 309 -3.57 18.84 0.42
N SER A 310 -3.94 19.91 1.12
CA SER A 310 -5.30 20.46 1.05
C SER A 310 -5.66 20.91 -0.36
N MET A 311 -4.72 21.58 -1.06
CA MET A 311 -4.93 22.04 -2.43
C MET A 311 -4.97 20.87 -3.41
N LEU A 312 -4.05 19.90 -3.28
CA LEU A 312 -4.05 18.69 -4.13
C LEU A 312 -5.38 17.96 -4.04
N LYS A 313 -5.90 17.75 -2.83
CA LYS A 313 -7.20 17.11 -2.59
C LYS A 313 -8.35 17.85 -3.28
N LYS A 314 -8.38 19.19 -3.21
CA LYS A 314 -9.36 20.02 -3.92
C LYS A 314 -9.25 19.88 -5.43
N LEU A 315 -8.03 19.92 -5.97
CA LEU A 315 -7.78 19.80 -7.40
C LEU A 315 -8.12 18.41 -7.94
N VAL A 316 -7.80 17.34 -7.20
CA VAL A 316 -8.14 15.96 -7.55
C VAL A 316 -9.67 15.80 -7.59
N ASN A 317 -10.38 16.30 -6.59
CA ASN A 317 -11.84 16.25 -6.61
C ASN A 317 -12.41 17.02 -7.80
N GLN A 318 -12.04 18.30 -7.96
CA GLN A 318 -12.63 19.16 -8.97
C GLN A 318 -12.31 18.73 -10.41
N TYR A 319 -11.06 18.36 -10.69
CA TYR A 319 -10.60 18.13 -12.08
C TYR A 319 -10.49 16.65 -12.46
N ILE A 320 -10.63 15.72 -11.51
CA ILE A 320 -10.56 14.29 -11.75
C ILE A 320 -11.85 13.61 -11.31
N ASN A 321 -12.18 13.65 -10.01
CA ASN A 321 -13.29 12.88 -9.46
C ASN A 321 -14.64 13.40 -9.93
N ASP A 322 -14.83 14.71 -9.95
CA ASP A 322 -16.10 15.36 -10.35
C ASP A 322 -16.14 15.75 -11.83
N SER A 323 -15.08 15.45 -12.59
CA SER A 323 -15.08 15.70 -14.04
C SER A 323 -15.77 14.58 -14.81
N ALA A 324 -16.29 14.93 -16.02
CA ALA A 324 -16.88 13.98 -16.95
C ALA A 324 -16.02 12.74 -17.18
N PHE A 325 -16.60 11.55 -17.08
CA PHE A 325 -15.91 10.28 -17.19
C PHE A 325 -16.19 9.60 -18.52
N ARG A 326 -15.14 9.26 -19.26
CA ARG A 326 -15.21 8.56 -20.57
C ARG A 326 -16.16 9.21 -21.58
N GLY A 327 -16.26 10.54 -21.58
CA GLY A 327 -17.07 11.32 -22.52
C GLY A 327 -18.58 11.39 -22.19
N HIS A 328 -18.96 10.96 -20.99
CA HIS A 328 -20.32 11.14 -20.47
C HIS A 328 -20.33 12.30 -19.48
N GLU A 329 -21.00 13.41 -19.80
CA GLU A 329 -21.03 14.61 -18.96
C GLU A 329 -21.71 14.38 -17.59
N GLU A 330 -22.73 13.54 -17.56
CA GLU A 330 -23.51 13.25 -16.34
C GLU A 330 -22.85 12.18 -15.44
N ILE A 331 -21.86 11.44 -15.94
CA ILE A 331 -21.19 10.37 -15.19
C ILE A 331 -19.82 10.86 -14.74
N THR A 332 -19.65 10.99 -13.43
CA THR A 332 -18.37 11.31 -12.80
C THR A 332 -17.85 10.11 -11.99
N ARG A 333 -16.56 10.13 -11.61
CA ARG A 333 -16.00 9.09 -10.73
C ARG A 333 -16.63 9.15 -9.35
N SER A 334 -16.90 10.36 -8.82
CA SER A 334 -17.64 10.56 -7.57
C SER A 334 -19.03 9.96 -7.62
N TYR A 335 -19.75 10.11 -8.73
CA TYR A 335 -21.05 9.51 -8.92
C TYR A 335 -20.97 7.97 -8.91
N LEU A 336 -20.03 7.39 -9.67
CA LEU A 336 -19.84 5.94 -9.70
C LEU A 336 -19.48 5.37 -8.33
N TYR A 337 -18.58 6.06 -7.61
CA TYR A 337 -18.20 5.68 -6.26
C TYR A 337 -19.41 5.66 -5.32
N LYS A 338 -20.09 6.78 -5.19
CA LYS A 338 -21.24 6.91 -4.27
C LYS A 338 -22.39 5.96 -4.60
N LYS A 339 -22.65 5.74 -5.90
CA LYS A 339 -23.80 4.93 -6.31
C LYS A 339 -23.56 3.43 -6.29
N PHE A 340 -22.35 2.98 -6.58
CA PHE A 340 -22.08 1.56 -6.84
C PHE A 340 -20.97 0.96 -5.98
N GLU A 341 -20.01 1.75 -5.49
CA GLU A 341 -18.82 1.26 -4.81
C GLU A 341 -18.89 1.43 -3.30
N GLU A 342 -19.40 2.57 -2.82
CA GLU A 342 -19.43 2.92 -1.41
C GLU A 342 -20.17 1.87 -0.56
N ASP A 343 -21.32 1.40 -1.01
CA ASP A 343 -22.12 0.38 -0.30
C ASP A 343 -21.55 -1.04 -0.42
N LYS A 344 -20.70 -1.30 -1.42
CA LYS A 344 -20.06 -2.60 -1.64
C LYS A 344 -18.73 -2.72 -0.90
N ALA A 345 -18.05 -1.60 -0.68
CA ALA A 345 -16.82 -1.55 0.08
C ALA A 345 -17.10 -1.69 1.58
N ARG A 346 -16.14 -2.27 2.32
CA ARG A 346 -16.30 -2.48 3.77
C ARG A 346 -16.30 -1.16 4.51
N SER A 347 -17.18 -1.02 5.49
CA SER A 347 -17.19 0.11 6.42
C SER A 347 -15.98 0.07 7.34
N ILE A 348 -15.53 1.25 7.78
CA ILE A 348 -14.52 1.37 8.82
C ILE A 348 -15.23 1.21 10.16
N GLU A 349 -14.89 0.15 10.89
CA GLU A 349 -15.39 -0.09 12.24
C GLU A 349 -14.37 0.44 13.26
N GLY A 350 -14.73 1.47 13.98
CA GLY A 350 -13.84 2.12 14.95
C GLY A 350 -12.72 2.94 14.32
N ASP A 351 -11.62 3.09 15.05
CA ASP A 351 -10.46 3.83 14.58
C ASP A 351 -9.56 2.99 13.67
N LEU A 352 -9.13 3.59 12.56
CA LEU A 352 -8.10 2.96 11.72
C LEU A 352 -6.80 2.77 12.50
N PRO A 353 -6.15 1.60 12.40
CA PRO A 353 -4.88 1.36 13.07
C PRO A 353 -3.83 2.38 12.64
N TYR A 354 -2.94 2.74 13.57
CA TYR A 354 -1.78 3.56 13.27
C TYR A 354 -0.62 2.69 12.80
N TYR A 355 0.35 3.31 12.14
CA TYR A 355 1.62 2.66 11.86
C TYR A 355 2.31 2.28 13.17
N VAL A 356 2.79 1.04 13.23
CA VAL A 356 3.63 0.54 14.31
C VAL A 356 4.79 -0.26 13.69
N ARG A 357 5.95 -0.20 14.32
CA ARG A 357 7.03 -1.15 13.99
C ARG A 357 6.68 -2.47 14.66
N TYR A 358 6.61 -3.53 13.88
CA TYR A 358 6.18 -4.85 14.33
C TYR A 358 7.31 -5.86 14.30
N PHE A 359 7.49 -6.57 15.39
CA PHE A 359 8.51 -7.59 15.56
C PHE A 359 7.82 -8.90 15.98
N PRO A 360 7.60 -9.83 15.05
CA PRO A 360 6.96 -11.11 15.35
C PRO A 360 7.93 -12.12 15.96
N TYR A 361 7.40 -13.07 16.70
CA TYR A 361 8.06 -14.28 17.16
C TYR A 361 9.37 -14.06 17.94
N LEU A 362 9.40 -13.11 18.85
CA LEU A 362 10.54 -12.88 19.72
C LEU A 362 10.53 -13.88 20.87
N LYS A 363 11.61 -14.64 21.03
CA LYS A 363 11.74 -15.60 22.12
C LYS A 363 12.00 -14.88 23.44
N VAL A 364 11.25 -15.27 24.47
CA VAL A 364 11.51 -14.85 25.85
C VAL A 364 12.68 -15.65 26.41
N PHE A 365 13.72 -14.95 26.86
CA PHE A 365 14.90 -15.59 27.46
C PHE A 365 14.62 -16.05 28.90
N GLN A 366 15.54 -16.89 29.45
CA GLN A 366 15.47 -17.40 30.82
C GLN A 366 15.44 -16.31 31.90
N ASN A 367 15.94 -15.14 31.58
CA ASN A 367 15.88 -13.95 32.43
C ASN A 367 14.60 -13.11 32.23
N TYR A 368 13.52 -13.73 31.69
CA TYR A 368 12.23 -13.08 31.40
C TYR A 368 12.33 -11.77 30.60
N HIS A 369 13.34 -11.63 29.73
CA HIS A 369 13.48 -10.50 28.83
C HIS A 369 13.38 -10.96 27.37
N ILE A 370 12.97 -10.03 26.53
CA ILE A 370 13.03 -10.10 25.08
C ILE A 370 14.02 -9.05 24.57
N LYS A 371 14.73 -9.35 23.50
CA LYS A 371 15.63 -8.38 22.85
C LYS A 371 14.86 -7.67 21.72
N VAL A 372 14.69 -6.37 21.86
CA VAL A 372 14.03 -5.52 20.85
C VAL A 372 14.95 -4.36 20.53
N LEU A 373 15.21 -4.14 19.25
CA LEU A 373 16.23 -3.22 18.80
C LEU A 373 17.58 -3.58 19.43
N ASN A 374 18.12 -2.69 20.26
CA ASN A 374 19.42 -2.90 20.91
C ASN A 374 19.30 -3.12 22.43
N ASN A 375 18.09 -3.21 22.99
CA ASN A 375 17.85 -3.26 24.43
C ASN A 375 17.01 -4.49 24.82
N TYR A 376 16.98 -4.80 26.12
CA TYR A 376 16.26 -5.92 26.70
C TYR A 376 15.07 -5.41 27.53
N TYR A 377 13.87 -5.91 27.24
CA TYR A 377 12.64 -5.51 27.92
C TYR A 377 12.03 -6.72 28.62
N SER A 378 11.67 -6.54 29.88
CA SER A 378 11.08 -7.64 30.65
C SER A 378 9.64 -7.92 30.26
N VAL A 379 9.25 -9.17 30.39
CA VAL A 379 7.88 -9.66 30.26
C VAL A 379 7.56 -10.51 31.50
N PRO A 380 6.28 -10.79 31.81
CA PRO A 380 5.96 -11.69 32.90
C PRO A 380 6.77 -12.99 32.84
N TYR A 381 7.43 -13.37 33.92
CA TYR A 381 8.37 -14.50 33.96
C TYR A 381 7.72 -15.83 33.56
N VAL A 382 6.40 -15.96 33.72
CA VAL A 382 5.62 -17.14 33.31
C VAL A 382 5.65 -17.39 31.79
N LEU A 383 6.11 -16.43 31.01
CA LEU A 383 6.27 -16.51 29.56
C LEU A 383 7.68 -16.97 29.13
N GLU A 384 8.53 -17.36 30.08
CA GLU A 384 9.88 -17.88 29.75
C GLU A 384 9.80 -19.00 28.71
N GLY A 385 10.69 -18.91 27.70
CA GLY A 385 10.79 -19.87 26.61
C GLY A 385 9.72 -19.76 25.54
N LYS A 386 8.66 -18.99 25.77
CA LYS A 386 7.58 -18.74 24.80
C LYS A 386 7.98 -17.66 23.78
N PHE A 387 7.17 -17.53 22.73
CA PHE A 387 7.34 -16.52 21.70
C PHE A 387 6.25 -15.46 21.86
N VAL A 388 6.65 -14.20 21.77
CA VAL A 388 5.79 -13.03 21.88
C VAL A 388 5.98 -12.11 20.68
N ASP A 389 4.99 -11.29 20.40
CA ASP A 389 5.06 -10.26 19.38
C ASP A 389 5.25 -8.90 20.03
N VAL A 390 5.87 -7.96 19.32
CA VAL A 390 6.08 -6.61 19.83
C VAL A 390 5.63 -5.56 18.84
N GLU A 391 4.86 -4.60 19.33
CA GLU A 391 4.49 -3.38 18.62
C GLU A 391 5.22 -2.17 19.22
N ILE A 392 5.84 -1.35 18.37
CA ILE A 392 6.41 -0.07 18.80
C ILE A 392 5.69 1.06 18.07
N ASN A 393 5.04 1.92 18.85
CA ASN A 393 4.45 3.16 18.37
C ASN A 393 5.15 4.35 19.02
N LYS A 394 5.95 5.08 18.24
CA LYS A 394 6.78 6.19 18.74
C LYS A 394 7.68 5.75 19.91
N CYS A 395 7.30 6.14 21.13
CA CYS A 395 8.06 5.84 22.37
C CYS A 395 7.45 4.70 23.20
N LYS A 396 6.34 4.10 22.78
CA LYS A 396 5.65 3.06 23.54
C LYS A 396 5.89 1.70 22.88
N LEU A 397 6.36 0.74 23.67
CA LEU A 397 6.57 -0.65 23.31
C LEU A 397 5.52 -1.49 24.00
N LEU A 398 4.73 -2.24 23.22
CA LEU A 398 3.73 -3.19 23.69
C LEU A 398 4.21 -4.59 23.36
N VAL A 399 4.15 -5.49 24.34
CA VAL A 399 4.41 -6.91 24.13
C VAL A 399 3.09 -7.65 24.13
N LEU A 400 2.86 -8.45 23.09
CA LEU A 400 1.63 -9.23 22.91
C LEU A 400 1.93 -10.72 23.00
N TYR A 401 1.08 -11.43 23.72
CA TYR A 401 1.02 -12.89 23.74
C TYR A 401 -0.42 -13.31 23.49
N ASP A 402 -0.66 -14.18 22.51
CA ASP A 402 -2.00 -14.59 22.06
C ASP A 402 -2.94 -13.41 21.74
N ASN A 403 -2.39 -12.35 21.12
CA ASN A 403 -3.03 -11.06 20.79
C ASN A 403 -3.45 -10.20 22.00
N GLU A 404 -3.09 -10.57 23.22
CA GLU A 404 -3.31 -9.77 24.41
C GLU A 404 -2.04 -9.03 24.83
N VAL A 405 -2.18 -7.80 25.31
CA VAL A 405 -1.05 -7.00 25.79
C VAL A 405 -0.63 -7.51 27.17
N VAL A 406 0.54 -8.14 27.24
CA VAL A 406 1.10 -8.73 28.50
C VAL A 406 2.14 -7.83 29.16
N ALA A 407 2.75 -6.90 28.42
CA ALA A 407 3.68 -5.92 28.97
C ALA A 407 3.67 -4.62 28.18
N THR A 408 3.96 -3.52 28.89
CA THR A 408 4.10 -2.17 28.29
C THR A 408 5.36 -1.52 28.81
N HIS A 409 6.20 -1.02 27.88
CA HIS A 409 7.42 -0.29 28.23
C HIS A 409 7.51 1.02 27.46
N LYS A 410 8.34 1.92 27.97
CA LYS A 410 8.81 3.08 27.23
C LYS A 410 10.07 2.69 26.49
N VAL A 411 10.14 2.96 25.18
CA VAL A 411 11.35 2.73 24.39
C VAL A 411 12.48 3.59 24.94
N LYS A 412 13.62 2.96 25.25
CA LYS A 412 14.83 3.64 25.68
C LYS A 412 15.84 3.71 24.55
N GLU A 413 16.52 4.84 24.47
CA GLU A 413 17.74 4.98 23.68
C GLU A 413 18.89 4.36 24.47
N GLY A 414 19.83 3.73 23.78
CA GLY A 414 20.96 3.03 24.39
C GLY A 414 21.20 1.67 23.76
N ILE A 415 22.21 0.97 24.24
CA ILE A 415 22.61 -0.34 23.74
C ILE A 415 22.82 -1.29 24.93
N ASN A 416 22.21 -2.48 24.84
CA ASN A 416 22.30 -3.54 25.86
C ASN A 416 21.78 -3.15 27.25
N GLU A 417 20.88 -2.18 27.32
CA GLU A 417 20.22 -1.83 28.59
C GLU A 417 19.10 -2.83 28.90
N TYR A 418 18.95 -3.15 30.21
CA TYR A 418 17.85 -3.96 30.73
C TYR A 418 16.79 -3.05 31.33
N ILE A 419 15.59 -3.09 30.75
CA ILE A 419 14.40 -2.35 31.19
C ILE A 419 13.47 -3.35 31.86
N THR A 420 13.50 -3.42 33.18
CA THR A 420 12.81 -4.42 33.96
C THR A 420 11.67 -3.80 34.76
N SER A 421 10.48 -4.39 34.70
CA SER A 421 9.35 -4.08 35.57
C SER A 421 9.34 -5.07 36.74
N ASN A 422 9.09 -4.58 37.96
CA ASN A 422 9.00 -5.44 39.15
C ASN A 422 7.85 -6.45 39.06
N ASP A 423 6.75 -6.10 38.37
CA ASP A 423 5.59 -6.97 38.20
C ASP A 423 5.89 -8.20 37.32
N HIS A 424 6.96 -8.13 36.53
CA HIS A 424 7.40 -9.21 35.66
C HIS A 424 8.33 -10.22 36.34
N MET A 425 8.85 -9.87 37.53
CA MET A 425 9.80 -10.70 38.27
C MET A 425 9.10 -11.76 39.12
N PRO A 426 9.68 -12.97 39.24
CA PRO A 426 9.28 -13.90 40.29
C PRO A 426 9.64 -13.33 41.67
N GLU A 427 8.94 -13.75 42.71
CA GLU A 427 9.07 -13.20 44.06
C GLU A 427 10.51 -13.24 44.61
N ASN A 428 11.22 -14.33 44.36
CA ASN A 428 12.62 -14.48 44.76
C ASN A 428 13.53 -13.41 44.07
N HIS A 429 13.27 -13.06 42.81
CA HIS A 429 14.07 -12.06 42.09
C HIS A 429 13.74 -10.64 42.55
N LYS A 430 12.49 -10.34 42.94
CA LYS A 430 12.13 -9.04 43.54
C LYS A 430 12.93 -8.80 44.80
N LEU A 431 13.12 -9.86 45.61
CA LEU A 431 13.94 -9.78 46.82
C LEU A 431 15.40 -9.42 46.47
N PHE A 432 16.00 -10.10 45.48
CA PHE A 432 17.37 -9.83 45.07
C PHE A 432 17.54 -8.43 44.50
N ASP A 433 16.61 -7.94 43.68
CA ASP A 433 16.65 -6.56 43.15
C ASP A 433 16.58 -5.51 44.27
N THR A 434 15.79 -5.79 45.32
CA THR A 434 15.74 -4.93 46.49
C THR A 434 17.05 -4.95 47.28
N ILE A 435 17.67 -6.12 47.41
CA ILE A 435 18.97 -6.26 48.09
C ILE A 435 20.08 -5.46 47.39
N ASP A 436 20.14 -5.52 46.06
CA ASP A 436 21.15 -4.84 45.28
C ASP A 436 21.01 -3.31 45.32
N LYS A 437 19.80 -2.80 45.53
CA LYS A 437 19.52 -1.37 45.66
C LYS A 437 19.89 -0.80 47.02
N ILE A 438 19.92 -1.64 48.09
CA ILE A 438 20.26 -1.24 49.44
C ILE A 438 21.78 -1.11 49.60
N LYS A 439 22.26 0.10 49.86
CA LYS A 439 23.71 0.38 49.94
C LYS A 439 24.28 0.19 51.35
N ASN A 440 23.47 0.41 52.39
CA ASN A 440 23.92 0.36 53.77
C ASN A 440 22.92 -0.36 54.69
N THR A 441 23.38 -0.70 55.92
CA THR A 441 22.58 -1.38 56.94
C THR A 441 21.45 -0.51 57.49
N ASP A 442 21.66 0.82 57.52
CA ASP A 442 20.67 1.76 58.08
C ASP A 442 19.41 1.80 57.23
N GLU A 443 19.52 1.62 55.91
CA GLU A 443 18.36 1.52 55.00
C GLU A 443 17.50 0.31 55.34
N ILE A 444 18.10 -0.84 55.71
CA ILE A 444 17.35 -2.04 56.15
C ILE A 444 16.60 -1.75 57.44
N ILE A 445 17.27 -1.13 58.41
CA ILE A 445 16.66 -0.76 59.71
C ILE A 445 15.52 0.25 59.50
N GLN A 446 15.67 1.19 58.58
CA GLN A 446 14.58 2.11 58.24
C GLN A 446 13.37 1.40 57.65
N LEU A 447 13.55 0.39 56.79
CA LEU A 447 12.45 -0.42 56.25
C LEU A 447 11.68 -1.15 57.36
N THR A 448 12.34 -1.58 58.43
CA THR A 448 11.69 -2.30 59.54
C THR A 448 10.96 -1.38 60.50
N ARG A 449 11.40 -0.11 60.68
CA ARG A 449 10.81 0.85 61.63
C ARG A 449 9.34 1.13 61.38
N GLY A 450 8.91 1.12 60.14
CA GLY A 450 7.51 1.31 59.74
C GLY A 450 6.63 0.06 59.88
N LEU A 451 7.20 -1.10 60.20
CA LEU A 451 6.51 -2.38 60.25
C LEU A 451 6.30 -2.88 61.68
N SER A 452 7.37 -3.14 62.46
CA SER A 452 7.29 -3.65 63.83
C SER A 452 8.60 -3.39 64.57
N MET A 453 8.52 -3.14 65.88
CA MET A 453 9.69 -2.97 66.74
C MET A 453 10.46 -4.28 66.91
N GLU A 454 9.79 -5.42 66.89
CA GLU A 454 10.37 -6.77 66.96
C GLU A 454 11.22 -7.05 65.72
N LEU A 455 10.75 -6.64 64.53
CA LEU A 455 11.54 -6.72 63.30
C LEU A 455 12.79 -5.86 63.36
N VAL A 456 12.69 -4.64 63.88
CA VAL A 456 13.85 -3.78 64.11
C VAL A 456 14.89 -4.49 64.96
N ALA A 457 14.46 -5.03 66.11
CA ALA A 457 15.36 -5.74 67.03
C ALA A 457 16.01 -6.97 66.39
N PHE A 458 15.22 -7.79 65.69
CA PHE A 458 15.72 -8.99 65.04
C PHE A 458 16.71 -8.70 63.92
N CYS A 459 16.37 -7.78 63.03
CA CYS A 459 17.25 -7.39 61.93
C CYS A 459 18.53 -6.71 62.42
N SER A 460 18.45 -5.88 63.46
CA SER A 460 19.64 -5.25 64.07
C SER A 460 20.59 -6.30 64.64
N LEU A 461 20.07 -7.31 65.32
CA LEU A 461 20.85 -8.43 65.86
C LEU A 461 21.45 -9.33 64.75
N LEU A 462 20.70 -9.59 63.68
CA LEU A 462 21.22 -10.34 62.53
C LEU A 462 22.38 -9.60 61.86
N LEU A 463 22.28 -8.29 61.66
CA LEU A 463 23.30 -7.45 61.04
C LEU A 463 24.59 -7.36 61.86
N THR A 464 24.53 -7.58 63.19
CA THR A 464 25.73 -7.61 64.04
C THR A 464 26.38 -8.99 64.16
N ARG A 465 25.75 -10.06 63.58
CA ARG A 465 26.18 -11.42 63.76
C ARG A 465 27.45 -11.79 62.98
N SER A 466 27.64 -11.29 61.78
CA SER A 466 28.70 -11.70 60.87
C SER A 466 29.26 -10.53 60.06
N ASN A 467 30.52 -10.65 59.65
CA ASN A 467 31.15 -9.73 58.75
C ASN A 467 30.67 -9.92 57.28
N GLU A 468 29.90 -10.98 57.01
CA GLU A 468 29.31 -11.23 55.69
C GLU A 468 28.01 -10.44 55.50
N LEU A 469 28.18 -9.15 55.33
CA LEU A 469 27.08 -8.18 55.22
C LEU A 469 26.05 -8.56 54.14
N ALA A 470 26.46 -9.17 53.04
CA ALA A 470 25.57 -9.55 51.94
C ALA A 470 24.57 -10.67 52.35
N GLU A 471 25.03 -11.68 53.12
CA GLU A 471 24.14 -12.75 53.59
C GLU A 471 23.18 -12.25 54.65
N MET A 472 23.65 -11.37 55.54
CA MET A 472 22.80 -10.78 56.60
C MET A 472 21.74 -9.86 56.02
N LYS A 473 22.06 -9.10 55.01
CA LYS A 473 21.07 -8.33 54.21
C LYS A 473 19.99 -9.21 53.65
N LYS A 474 20.35 -10.31 52.99
CA LYS A 474 19.40 -11.30 52.44
C LYS A 474 18.47 -11.86 53.53
N ALA A 475 19.03 -12.24 54.68
CA ALA A 475 18.28 -12.75 55.78
C ALA A 475 17.27 -11.74 56.33
N CYS A 476 17.67 -10.49 56.53
CA CYS A 476 16.78 -9.43 56.99
C CYS A 476 15.65 -9.16 56.00
N LEU A 477 15.95 -9.05 54.71
CA LEU A 477 14.92 -8.77 53.70
C LEU A 477 13.95 -9.95 53.53
N TYR A 478 14.41 -11.19 53.65
CA TYR A 478 13.53 -12.33 53.67
C TYR A 478 12.48 -12.24 54.80
N VAL A 479 12.92 -11.90 56.01
CA VAL A 479 12.04 -11.74 57.18
C VAL A 479 11.07 -10.58 57.01
N ILE A 480 11.55 -9.44 56.51
CA ILE A 480 10.73 -8.25 56.20
C ILE A 480 9.63 -8.60 55.18
N GLN A 481 9.99 -9.26 54.09
CA GLN A 481 9.03 -9.66 53.05
C GLN A 481 7.97 -10.64 53.60
N LYS A 482 8.42 -11.60 54.42
CA LYS A 482 7.52 -12.58 55.01
C LYS A 482 6.51 -11.89 55.95
N TYR A 483 6.93 -10.88 56.72
CA TYR A 483 6.04 -10.08 57.51
C TYR A 483 5.07 -9.24 56.70
N GLN A 484 5.55 -8.60 55.63
CA GLN A 484 4.72 -7.77 54.74
C GLN A 484 3.63 -8.57 54.04
N ASN A 485 3.88 -9.84 53.74
CA ASN A 485 2.91 -10.73 53.10
C ASN A 485 1.80 -11.21 54.03
N LEU A 486 1.89 -10.93 55.33
CA LEU A 486 0.84 -11.24 56.29
C LEU A 486 -0.30 -10.24 56.17
N THR A 487 -1.49 -10.74 55.89
CA THR A 487 -2.69 -9.91 55.67
C THR A 487 -3.48 -9.67 56.97
N SER A 488 -3.40 -10.59 57.93
CA SER A 488 -4.14 -10.52 59.18
C SER A 488 -3.30 -9.87 60.30
N GLU A 489 -3.90 -8.99 61.07
CA GLU A 489 -3.27 -8.43 62.29
C GLU A 489 -2.97 -9.51 63.36
N GLY A 490 -3.76 -10.58 63.39
CA GLY A 490 -3.51 -11.76 64.23
C GLY A 490 -2.20 -12.46 63.85
N ASP A 491 -1.98 -12.67 62.53
CA ASP A 491 -0.76 -13.29 62.03
C ASP A 491 0.47 -12.43 62.26
N LYS A 492 0.35 -11.11 62.19
CA LYS A 492 1.44 -10.16 62.52
C LYS A 492 1.81 -10.21 64.01
N LYS A 493 0.82 -10.25 64.92
CA LYS A 493 1.05 -10.41 66.35
C LYS A 493 1.75 -11.74 66.66
N PHE A 494 1.30 -12.81 65.98
CA PHE A 494 1.88 -14.13 66.10
C PHE A 494 3.33 -14.16 65.60
N PHE A 495 3.60 -13.56 64.47
CA PHE A 495 4.95 -13.42 63.94
C PHE A 495 5.88 -12.63 64.86
N ASN A 496 5.40 -11.54 65.43
CA ASN A 496 6.14 -10.76 66.42
C ASN A 496 6.44 -11.55 67.69
N GLN A 497 5.49 -12.40 68.13
CA GLN A 497 5.69 -13.30 69.27
C GLN A 497 6.78 -14.36 68.98
N ALA A 498 6.80 -14.92 67.76
CA ALA A 498 7.86 -15.82 67.31
C ALA A 498 9.24 -15.14 67.36
N ILE A 499 9.34 -13.92 66.86
CA ILE A 499 10.57 -13.12 66.91
C ILE A 499 11.03 -12.92 68.37
N GLN A 500 10.13 -12.53 69.26
CA GLN A 500 10.46 -12.33 70.69
C GLN A 500 10.96 -13.61 71.35
N ASN A 501 10.33 -14.75 71.02
CA ASN A 501 10.74 -16.04 71.54
C ASN A 501 12.14 -16.44 71.07
N VAL A 502 12.43 -16.25 69.76
CA VAL A 502 13.75 -16.56 69.22
C VAL A 502 14.83 -15.68 69.82
N ILE A 503 14.59 -14.38 69.96
CA ILE A 503 15.53 -13.44 70.58
C ILE A 503 15.79 -13.82 72.06
N LYS A 504 14.78 -14.23 72.81
CA LYS A 504 14.93 -14.62 74.23
C LYS A 504 15.66 -15.93 74.44
N ARG A 505 15.43 -16.91 73.55
CA ARG A 505 15.95 -18.28 73.68
C ARG A 505 17.33 -18.52 73.10
N MET A 506 17.70 -17.79 72.06
CA MET A 506 18.92 -18.05 71.29
C MET A 506 20.03 -17.04 71.60
N LYS A 507 21.28 -17.55 71.58
CA LYS A 507 22.45 -16.65 71.54
C LYS A 507 22.53 -15.97 70.19
N ILE A 508 23.11 -14.76 70.17
CA ILE A 508 23.22 -13.95 68.91
C ILE A 508 23.84 -14.77 67.75
N ARG A 509 24.79 -15.67 68.05
CA ARG A 509 25.42 -16.52 67.01
C ARG A 509 24.51 -17.56 66.39
N GLU A 510 23.41 -17.90 67.03
CA GLU A 510 22.44 -18.92 66.59
C GLU A 510 21.21 -18.33 65.91
N LEU A 511 21.05 -17.01 65.98
CA LEU A 511 19.97 -16.31 65.31
C LEU A 511 20.04 -16.51 63.79
N SER A 512 18.95 -17.02 63.20
CA SER A 512 18.85 -17.25 61.74
C SER A 512 17.39 -17.18 61.29
N THR A 513 17.17 -17.03 60.01
CA THR A 513 15.83 -17.10 59.38
C THR A 513 15.24 -18.50 59.58
N TYR A 514 16.09 -19.53 59.52
CA TYR A 514 15.67 -20.91 59.77
C TYR A 514 15.13 -21.11 61.20
N ALA A 515 15.84 -20.54 62.23
CA ALA A 515 15.38 -20.62 63.63
C ALA A 515 14.03 -19.91 63.78
N LEU A 516 13.83 -18.76 63.15
CA LEU A 516 12.54 -18.06 63.15
C LEU A 516 11.45 -18.91 62.48
N ASP A 517 11.73 -19.51 61.33
CA ASP A 517 10.75 -20.37 60.63
C ASP A 517 10.37 -21.62 61.45
N GLN A 518 11.30 -22.19 62.19
CA GLN A 518 11.00 -23.32 63.08
C GLN A 518 10.13 -22.86 64.27
N GLU A 519 10.39 -21.71 64.88
CA GLU A 519 9.59 -21.16 65.96
C GLU A 519 8.16 -20.81 65.50
N ILE A 520 8.01 -20.26 64.28
CA ILE A 520 6.71 -19.98 63.68
C ILE A 520 5.92 -21.29 63.50
N LYS A 521 6.55 -22.35 62.96
CA LYS A 521 5.91 -23.65 62.84
C LYS A 521 5.49 -24.25 64.19
N LEU A 522 6.33 -24.14 65.17
CA LEU A 522 6.09 -24.67 66.51
C LEU A 522 4.94 -23.92 67.21
N LEU A 523 4.86 -22.63 67.06
CA LEU A 523 3.73 -21.84 67.55
C LEU A 523 2.43 -22.19 66.79
N MET A 524 2.49 -22.36 65.48
CA MET A 524 1.32 -22.73 64.68
C MET A 524 0.76 -24.10 65.08
N SER A 525 1.63 -25.12 65.30
CA SER A 525 1.20 -26.42 65.76
C SER A 525 0.54 -26.34 67.15
N PHE A 526 1.10 -25.55 68.05
CA PHE A 526 0.57 -25.38 69.39
C PHE A 526 -0.83 -24.75 69.43
N TYR A 527 -1.06 -23.78 68.54
CA TYR A 527 -2.39 -23.15 68.40
C TYR A 527 -3.40 -24.02 67.66
N SER A 528 -2.96 -24.85 66.68
CA SER A 528 -3.85 -25.79 66.01
C SER A 528 -4.29 -26.98 66.89
N GLU A 529 -3.54 -27.33 67.92
CA GLU A 529 -3.88 -28.36 68.87
C GLU A 529 -4.77 -27.88 70.04
N ASN A 530 -4.86 -26.54 70.23
CA ASN A 530 -5.63 -25.93 71.33
C ASN A 530 -6.85 -25.11 70.89
N CYS A 531 -7.18 -25.10 69.58
CA CYS A 531 -8.44 -24.64 69.01
C CYS A 531 -9.25 -25.84 68.48
#